data_f96cb59f95d29ce71cfc5655012f4924
#
_entry.id   f96cb59f95d29ce71cfc5655012f4924
#
_cell.length_a   1.000
_cell.length_b   1.000
_cell.length_c   1.000
_cell.angle_alpha   90.00
_cell.angle_beta   90.00
_cell.angle_gamma   90.00
#
_symmetry.space_group_name_H-M   'P 1'
#
loop_
_entity.id
_entity.type
_entity.pdbx_description
1 polymer ?
#
loop_
_entity_poly.entity_id
_entity_poly.type
_entity_poly.pdbx_seq_one_letter_code
_entity_poly.pdbx_strand_id
1 'polypeptide(L)'
;AKTHEKPWLLLLMAFAWLWPGVFSHDLWNPAEPAVYTAVEALAGSPTPLVAHLFGQTDFGIPPVYLWVAAAFKHLLSPWAADPYDAARFAGVFFAVVGLTSCGFAGFNFLGRHHGRSVVLILIGCIGLIPVAHFLNPTAAAFAAAGLVLHGYSLARRRVIAASFLLGTGWTLMSLAAAYPAAFALMLPLPVLMFFRPWQSRRLMLTAVASLAFALPLMTVYPLLLAKTQPALFAQWLDDHVFGTFGGVRHVQTAFSLFYYLKNLLWFALPALPLAVWTVCRTRLFSTDWGILGIVWMLAVLVLLAVNPQRFQDNLVWLLPPLALFGAAQLDSLRRGAAAFVNWFGIMAFGLFAVFLWTGFFAMNYGWPAKLAERAAYFSPYYVPDIDPIPMAVAVLFTPLWLWAITRKNIRGRQAVTNWAAGVTLTWALLMTLFLPWLDAAKSHAPVVRSMEASLSPELKRELSDGIECIDIGGDLHTRIVWTQYGTLPHRVGDVQCRYRIVLLPQNADAPQGWQTVWQGARPRNKDSKFALIRKIGENI
;
A
#
# COMPACT_ATOMS: atom_id res chain seq x y z
N ALA A 1 -36.74 -20.03 9.30
CA ALA A 1 -35.58 -20.83 8.93
C ALA A 1 -34.32 -20.05 9.31
N LYS A 2 -33.56 -20.54 10.31
CA LYS A 2 -32.22 -20.01 10.62
C LYS A 2 -31.33 -20.32 9.40
N THR A 3 -31.10 -19.34 8.56
CA THR A 3 -30.09 -19.44 7.51
C THR A 3 -28.75 -19.66 8.21
N HIS A 4 -28.22 -20.87 8.11
CA HIS A 4 -26.87 -21.17 8.56
C HIS A 4 -25.90 -20.30 7.77
N GLU A 5 -25.47 -19.19 8.38
CA GLU A 5 -24.46 -18.34 7.79
C GLU A 5 -23.14 -19.13 7.71
N LYS A 6 -22.59 -19.11 6.52
CA LYS A 6 -21.36 -19.85 6.21
C LYS A 6 -20.16 -18.90 6.35
N PRO A 7 -19.48 -18.84 7.52
CA PRO A 7 -18.34 -17.93 7.74
C PRO A 7 -17.18 -18.19 6.77
N TRP A 8 -17.05 -19.41 6.28
CA TRP A 8 -16.02 -19.80 5.33
C TRP A 8 -16.11 -19.05 3.98
N LEU A 9 -17.31 -18.58 3.57
CA LEU A 9 -17.45 -17.78 2.35
C LEU A 9 -16.75 -16.43 2.46
N LEU A 10 -16.76 -15.79 3.63
CA LEU A 10 -16.01 -14.56 3.86
C LEU A 10 -14.50 -14.82 3.82
N LEU A 11 -14.06 -15.92 4.45
CA LEU A 11 -12.64 -16.30 4.45
C LEU A 11 -12.17 -16.62 3.02
N LEU A 12 -12.99 -17.32 2.25
CA LEU A 12 -12.70 -17.61 0.85
C LEU A 12 -12.59 -16.33 0.01
N MET A 13 -13.51 -15.38 0.20
CA MET A 13 -13.46 -14.10 -0.50
C MET A 13 -12.25 -13.27 -0.09
N ALA A 14 -11.94 -13.20 1.20
CA ALA A 14 -10.75 -12.50 1.69
C ALA A 14 -9.46 -13.13 1.14
N PHE A 15 -9.38 -14.45 1.11
CA PHE A 15 -8.28 -15.18 0.48
C PHE A 15 -8.18 -14.87 -1.01
N ALA A 16 -9.30 -14.96 -1.75
CA ALA A 16 -9.35 -14.68 -3.17
C ALA A 16 -8.99 -13.23 -3.51
N TRP A 17 -9.25 -12.29 -2.61
CA TRP A 17 -8.86 -10.89 -2.76
C TRP A 17 -7.40 -10.65 -2.43
N LEU A 18 -6.86 -11.29 -1.38
CA LEU A 18 -5.49 -11.05 -0.90
C LEU A 18 -4.41 -11.61 -1.84
N TRP A 19 -4.70 -12.70 -2.54
CA TRP A 19 -3.70 -13.48 -3.24
C TRP A 19 -3.24 -12.92 -4.60
N PRO A 20 -4.14 -12.43 -5.50
CA PRO A 20 -3.72 -11.87 -6.77
C PRO A 20 -2.88 -10.61 -6.59
N GLY A 21 -1.79 -10.50 -7.33
CA GLY A 21 -0.90 -9.34 -7.28
C GLY A 21 0.16 -9.38 -6.18
N VAL A 22 0.31 -10.51 -5.46
CA VAL A 22 1.41 -10.72 -4.52
C VAL A 22 2.58 -11.42 -5.19
N PHE A 23 2.28 -12.26 -6.19
CA PHE A 23 3.25 -13.14 -6.84
C PHE A 23 3.58 -12.73 -8.26
N SER A 24 4.78 -13.12 -8.66
CA SER A 24 5.24 -13.22 -10.04
C SER A 24 5.27 -11.88 -10.79
N HIS A 25 5.52 -10.77 -10.10
CA HIS A 25 5.73 -9.50 -10.79
C HIS A 25 6.97 -8.74 -10.28
N ASP A 26 7.56 -7.96 -11.17
CA ASP A 26 8.68 -7.08 -10.89
C ASP A 26 8.32 -5.99 -9.86
N LEU A 27 9.32 -5.25 -9.42
CA LEU A 27 9.10 -4.06 -8.59
C LEU A 27 8.52 -2.91 -9.45
N TRP A 28 7.35 -2.42 -9.09
CA TRP A 28 6.67 -1.38 -9.86
C TRP A 28 7.01 0.02 -9.38
N ASN A 29 7.44 0.82 -10.34
CA ASN A 29 7.70 2.24 -10.11
C ASN A 29 6.38 3.00 -9.80
N PRO A 30 6.39 4.01 -8.89
CA PRO A 30 7.60 4.65 -8.34
C PRO A 30 8.08 4.08 -7.01
N ALA A 31 7.26 3.40 -6.23
CA ALA A 31 7.51 3.17 -4.81
C ALA A 31 8.24 1.84 -4.51
N GLU A 32 7.86 0.73 -5.16
CA GLU A 32 8.36 -0.59 -4.76
C GLU A 32 9.87 -0.75 -4.86
N PRO A 33 10.58 -0.24 -5.91
CA PRO A 33 12.03 -0.37 -5.97
C PRO A 33 12.74 0.29 -4.78
N ALA A 34 12.28 1.46 -4.35
CA ALA A 34 12.86 2.16 -3.21
C ALA A 34 12.60 1.42 -1.89
N VAL A 35 11.37 0.94 -1.69
CA VAL A 35 10.99 0.18 -0.50
C VAL A 35 11.77 -1.13 -0.43
N TYR A 36 11.90 -1.86 -1.55
CA TYR A 36 12.64 -3.12 -1.57
C TYR A 36 14.15 -2.90 -1.32
N THR A 37 14.73 -1.87 -1.91
CA THR A 37 16.14 -1.50 -1.65
C THR A 37 16.34 -1.15 -0.17
N ALA A 38 15.36 -0.48 0.47
CA ALA A 38 15.40 -0.22 1.90
C ALA A 38 15.29 -1.50 2.74
N VAL A 39 14.49 -2.49 2.31
CA VAL A 39 14.42 -3.82 2.96
C VAL A 39 15.80 -4.51 2.92
N GLU A 40 16.47 -4.48 1.77
CA GLU A 40 17.82 -5.09 1.62
C GLU A 40 18.86 -4.36 2.45
N ALA A 41 18.88 -3.03 2.38
CA ALA A 41 19.81 -2.21 3.14
C ALA A 41 19.66 -2.42 4.65
N LEU A 42 18.41 -2.53 5.13
CA LEU A 42 18.12 -2.77 6.54
C LEU A 42 18.55 -4.20 6.96
N ALA A 43 18.24 -5.20 6.14
CA ALA A 43 18.59 -6.59 6.41
C ALA A 43 20.10 -6.82 6.46
N GLY A 44 20.87 -6.08 5.66
CA GLY A 44 22.34 -6.13 5.62
C GLY A 44 23.03 -5.24 6.67
N SER A 45 22.29 -4.44 7.43
CA SER A 45 22.87 -3.51 8.41
C SER A 45 23.17 -4.20 9.74
N PRO A 46 24.32 -3.93 10.37
CA PRO A 46 24.60 -4.41 11.73
C PRO A 46 23.68 -3.78 12.78
N THR A 47 23.10 -2.63 12.48
CA THR A 47 22.11 -1.94 13.33
C THR A 47 20.85 -1.66 12.52
N PRO A 48 19.88 -2.62 12.46
CA PRO A 48 18.71 -2.52 11.57
C PRO A 48 17.64 -1.58 12.12
N LEU A 49 18.02 -0.37 12.52
CA LEU A 49 17.08 0.65 13.04
C LEU A 49 16.63 1.63 11.96
N VAL A 50 17.53 2.00 11.05
CA VAL A 50 17.26 2.96 9.97
C VAL A 50 17.82 2.41 8.66
N ALA A 51 17.07 2.55 7.57
CA ALA A 51 17.55 2.19 6.26
C ALA A 51 18.55 3.24 5.72
N HIS A 52 19.71 2.77 5.26
CA HIS A 52 20.71 3.59 4.61
C HIS A 52 20.77 3.26 3.12
N LEU A 53 20.15 4.09 2.29
CA LEU A 53 20.15 3.93 0.85
C LEU A 53 21.42 4.57 0.26
N PHE A 54 22.41 3.76 -0.09
CA PHE A 54 23.69 4.22 -0.67
C PHE A 54 24.37 5.32 0.16
N GLY A 55 24.39 5.13 1.49
CA GLY A 55 24.99 6.08 2.43
C GLY A 55 24.11 7.28 2.82
N GLN A 56 22.91 7.39 2.25
CA GLN A 56 21.92 8.39 2.64
C GLN A 56 20.88 7.76 3.57
N THR A 57 20.58 8.43 4.66
CA THR A 57 19.56 7.99 5.62
C THR A 57 18.18 8.35 5.09
N ASP A 58 17.27 7.38 5.04
CA ASP A 58 15.88 7.59 4.67
C ASP A 58 14.95 7.28 5.85
N PHE A 59 14.42 8.34 6.47
CA PHE A 59 13.38 8.24 7.50
C PHE A 59 11.96 8.21 6.93
N GLY A 60 11.80 8.45 5.63
CA GLY A 60 10.49 8.46 4.97
C GLY A 60 9.84 7.09 4.87
N ILE A 61 10.64 6.02 4.97
CA ILE A 61 10.15 4.64 4.97
C ILE A 61 10.17 4.11 6.41
N PRO A 62 8.99 3.89 7.03
CA PRO A 62 8.89 3.48 8.42
C PRO A 62 9.50 2.10 8.69
N PRO A 63 10.21 1.91 9.82
CA PRO A 63 11.05 0.73 10.04
C PRO A 63 10.26 -0.57 10.23
N VAL A 64 9.06 -0.54 10.83
CA VAL A 64 8.34 -1.77 11.18
C VAL A 64 7.92 -2.58 9.95
N TYR A 65 7.55 -1.92 8.87
CA TYR A 65 7.25 -2.61 7.61
C TYR A 65 8.48 -3.29 7.05
N LEU A 66 9.62 -2.60 7.07
CA LEU A 66 10.89 -3.11 6.57
C LEU A 66 11.36 -4.32 7.38
N TRP A 67 11.22 -4.30 8.72
CA TRP A 67 11.57 -5.45 9.56
C TRP A 67 10.74 -6.69 9.21
N VAL A 68 9.43 -6.52 9.03
CA VAL A 68 8.54 -7.64 8.70
C VAL A 68 8.79 -8.14 7.28
N ALA A 69 9.03 -7.24 6.31
CA ALA A 69 9.37 -7.61 4.94
C ALA A 69 10.71 -8.34 4.86
N ALA A 70 11.73 -7.87 5.59
CA ALA A 70 13.03 -8.54 5.69
C ALA A 70 12.90 -9.94 6.33
N ALA A 71 12.08 -10.07 7.38
CA ALA A 71 11.82 -11.35 8.02
C ALA A 71 11.14 -12.35 7.05
N PHE A 72 10.10 -11.93 6.32
CA PHE A 72 9.46 -12.79 5.31
C PHE A 72 10.43 -13.14 4.18
N LYS A 73 11.21 -12.18 3.67
CA LYS A 73 12.24 -12.45 2.67
C LYS A 73 13.22 -13.52 3.16
N HIS A 74 13.72 -13.39 4.38
CA HIS A 74 14.66 -14.37 4.96
C HIS A 74 14.01 -15.75 5.17
N LEU A 75 12.75 -15.80 5.58
CA LEU A 75 12.05 -17.06 5.86
C LEU A 75 11.61 -17.80 4.60
N LEU A 76 11.20 -17.09 3.54
CA LEU A 76 10.55 -17.69 2.38
C LEU A 76 11.45 -17.78 1.14
N SER A 77 12.44 -16.90 1.00
CA SER A 77 13.34 -16.89 -0.15
C SER A 77 14.65 -17.63 0.16
N PRO A 78 15.23 -18.36 -0.82
CA PRO A 78 14.72 -18.58 -2.18
C PRO A 78 13.83 -19.81 -2.35
N TRP A 79 13.61 -20.59 -1.31
CA TRP A 79 13.09 -21.95 -1.39
C TRP A 79 11.55 -22.03 -1.57
N ALA A 80 10.80 -21.02 -1.15
CA ALA A 80 9.32 -21.01 -1.24
C ALA A 80 8.79 -19.87 -2.12
N ALA A 81 9.53 -18.77 -2.27
CA ALA A 81 9.11 -17.60 -3.05
C ALA A 81 10.33 -16.83 -3.58
N ASP A 82 10.10 -16.09 -4.67
CA ASP A 82 11.04 -15.07 -5.15
C ASP A 82 11.30 -14.01 -4.07
N PRO A 83 12.49 -13.39 -4.00
CA PRO A 83 12.79 -12.38 -3.00
C PRO A 83 11.81 -11.20 -2.95
N TYR A 84 11.31 -10.76 -4.12
CA TYR A 84 10.33 -9.67 -4.20
C TYR A 84 8.97 -10.10 -3.64
N ASP A 85 8.50 -11.26 -4.06
CA ASP A 85 7.25 -11.86 -3.61
C ASP A 85 7.29 -12.15 -2.12
N ALA A 86 8.40 -12.72 -1.63
CA ALA A 86 8.61 -12.98 -0.21
C ALA A 86 8.50 -11.69 0.63
N ALA A 87 9.06 -10.58 0.19
CA ALA A 87 8.96 -9.30 0.88
C ALA A 87 7.52 -8.74 0.87
N ARG A 88 6.72 -8.97 -0.22
CA ARG A 88 5.32 -8.55 -0.32
C ARG A 88 4.39 -9.23 0.68
N PHE A 89 4.75 -10.40 1.20
CA PHE A 89 3.98 -11.04 2.27
C PHE A 89 3.81 -10.16 3.50
N ALA A 90 4.68 -9.19 3.74
CA ALA A 90 4.48 -8.20 4.80
C ALA A 90 3.17 -7.40 4.60
N GLY A 91 2.87 -6.97 3.37
CA GLY A 91 1.62 -6.30 3.02
C GLY A 91 0.40 -7.17 3.32
N VAL A 92 0.43 -8.43 2.88
CA VAL A 92 -0.63 -9.42 3.16
C VAL A 92 -0.81 -9.64 4.66
N PHE A 93 0.27 -9.82 5.39
CA PHE A 93 0.23 -9.98 6.86
C PHE A 93 -0.46 -8.80 7.54
N PHE A 94 -0.04 -7.58 7.25
CA PHE A 94 -0.64 -6.39 7.84
C PHE A 94 -2.09 -6.17 7.38
N ALA A 95 -2.42 -6.47 6.12
CA ALA A 95 -3.80 -6.41 5.64
C ALA A 95 -4.71 -7.39 6.39
N VAL A 96 -4.26 -8.62 6.63
CA VAL A 96 -5.00 -9.63 7.41
C VAL A 96 -5.22 -9.15 8.86
N VAL A 97 -4.19 -8.60 9.51
CA VAL A 97 -4.31 -8.05 10.87
C VAL A 97 -5.32 -6.90 10.91
N GLY A 98 -5.24 -5.98 9.95
CA GLY A 98 -6.17 -4.83 9.84
C GLY A 98 -7.62 -5.26 9.59
N LEU A 99 -7.85 -6.12 8.59
CA LEU A 99 -9.18 -6.62 8.23
C LEU A 99 -9.83 -7.40 9.39
N THR A 100 -9.10 -8.31 10.01
CA THR A 100 -9.61 -9.12 11.14
C THR A 100 -9.92 -8.26 12.35
N SER A 101 -9.04 -7.30 12.68
CA SER A 101 -9.23 -6.36 13.79
C SER A 101 -10.47 -5.47 13.56
N CYS A 102 -10.63 -4.91 12.38
CA CYS A 102 -11.82 -4.13 12.01
C CYS A 102 -13.09 -5.00 12.05
N GLY A 103 -13.02 -6.25 11.59
CA GLY A 103 -14.13 -7.19 11.66
C GLY A 103 -14.56 -7.49 13.10
N PHE A 104 -13.61 -7.72 14.01
CA PHE A 104 -13.90 -7.89 15.45
C PHE A 104 -14.43 -6.62 16.09
N ALA A 105 -13.95 -5.44 15.70
CA ALA A 105 -14.51 -4.18 16.18
C ALA A 105 -15.97 -4.01 15.74
N GLY A 106 -16.29 -4.29 14.48
CA GLY A 106 -17.67 -4.29 13.97
C GLY A 106 -18.56 -5.30 14.68
N PHE A 107 -18.03 -6.50 14.99
CA PHE A 107 -18.73 -7.48 15.80
C PHE A 107 -19.05 -6.97 17.21
N ASN A 108 -18.07 -6.34 17.87
CA ASN A 108 -18.23 -5.87 19.24
C ASN A 108 -19.16 -4.68 19.38
N PHE A 109 -19.10 -3.73 18.43
CA PHE A 109 -19.94 -2.53 18.45
C PHE A 109 -21.36 -2.76 17.93
N LEU A 110 -21.48 -3.51 16.82
CA LEU A 110 -22.73 -3.58 16.04
C LEU A 110 -23.37 -4.98 16.03
N GLY A 111 -22.64 -6.00 16.51
CA GLY A 111 -23.11 -7.38 16.57
C GLY A 111 -22.60 -8.28 15.45
N ARG A 112 -22.91 -9.57 15.55
CA ARG A 112 -22.29 -10.68 14.80
C ARG A 112 -22.28 -10.48 13.29
N HIS A 113 -23.37 -10.03 12.71
CA HIS A 113 -23.50 -9.88 11.25
C HIS A 113 -22.74 -8.68 10.69
N HIS A 114 -22.59 -7.63 11.49
CA HIS A 114 -21.96 -6.38 11.07
C HIS A 114 -20.43 -6.51 10.98
N GLY A 115 -19.80 -7.35 11.79
CA GLY A 115 -18.36 -7.60 11.67
C GLY A 115 -17.96 -8.10 10.28
N ARG A 116 -18.76 -9.00 9.69
CA ARG A 116 -18.55 -9.45 8.32
C ARG A 116 -18.78 -8.34 7.28
N SER A 117 -19.79 -7.52 7.51
CA SER A 117 -20.08 -6.40 6.63
C SER A 117 -18.95 -5.37 6.63
N VAL A 118 -18.32 -5.10 7.77
CA VAL A 118 -17.13 -4.24 7.87
C VAL A 118 -15.99 -4.78 7.00
N VAL A 119 -15.68 -6.07 7.09
CA VAL A 119 -14.61 -6.68 6.28
C VAL A 119 -14.94 -6.61 4.78
N LEU A 120 -16.18 -6.91 4.39
CA LEU A 120 -16.61 -6.82 2.99
C LEU A 120 -16.57 -5.39 2.44
N ILE A 121 -16.93 -4.39 3.25
CA ILE A 121 -16.82 -2.99 2.88
C ILE A 121 -15.35 -2.61 2.66
N LEU A 122 -14.45 -3.05 3.54
CA LEU A 122 -13.01 -2.79 3.42
C LEU A 122 -12.41 -3.46 2.17
N ILE A 123 -12.74 -4.73 1.90
CA ILE A 123 -12.35 -5.43 0.66
C ILE A 123 -12.86 -4.68 -0.57
N GLY A 124 -14.04 -4.10 -0.47
CA GLY A 124 -14.63 -3.28 -1.53
C GLY A 124 -13.95 -1.94 -1.74
N CYS A 125 -13.14 -1.44 -0.80
CA CYS A 125 -12.50 -0.14 -0.91
C CYS A 125 -11.32 -0.17 -1.90
N ILE A 126 -11.44 0.58 -2.99
CA ILE A 126 -10.47 0.61 -4.09
C ILE A 126 -9.09 1.06 -3.57
N GLY A 127 -9.06 2.06 -2.68
CA GLY A 127 -7.81 2.58 -2.12
C GLY A 127 -7.05 1.60 -1.23
N LEU A 128 -7.68 0.53 -0.75
CA LEU A 128 -7.00 -0.50 0.04
C LEU A 128 -6.20 -1.48 -0.83
N ILE A 129 -6.53 -1.60 -2.12
CA ILE A 129 -5.86 -2.52 -3.04
C ILE A 129 -4.33 -2.29 -3.10
N PRO A 130 -3.83 -1.10 -3.47
CA PRO A 130 -2.39 -0.89 -3.56
C PRO A 130 -1.69 -1.00 -2.20
N VAL A 131 -2.39 -0.69 -1.11
CA VAL A 131 -1.84 -0.80 0.25
C VAL A 131 -1.64 -2.26 0.66
N ALA A 132 -2.54 -3.15 0.26
CA ALA A 132 -2.52 -4.55 0.68
C ALA A 132 -1.65 -5.47 -0.20
N HIS A 133 -1.42 -5.11 -1.48
CA HIS A 133 -0.83 -6.03 -2.46
C HIS A 133 0.57 -5.64 -2.93
N PHE A 134 0.97 -4.37 -2.78
CA PHE A 134 2.30 -3.92 -3.17
C PHE A 134 3.23 -3.81 -1.97
N LEU A 135 4.53 -3.59 -2.23
CA LEU A 135 5.47 -3.18 -1.19
C LEU A 135 5.14 -1.77 -0.71
N ASN A 136 4.16 -1.68 0.17
CA ASN A 136 3.61 -0.42 0.66
C ASN A 136 3.65 -0.38 2.20
N PRO A 137 4.54 0.43 2.80
CA PRO A 137 4.67 0.55 4.26
C PRO A 137 3.38 0.98 4.96
N THR A 138 2.46 1.63 4.25
CA THR A 138 1.16 2.07 4.82
C THR A 138 0.27 0.90 5.23
N ALA A 139 0.53 -0.32 4.75
CA ALA A 139 -0.15 -1.53 5.21
C ALA A 139 -0.01 -1.75 6.72
N ALA A 140 1.16 -1.45 7.29
CA ALA A 140 1.40 -1.54 8.74
C ALA A 140 0.57 -0.51 9.51
N ALA A 141 0.39 0.69 8.96
CA ALA A 141 -0.46 1.72 9.56
C ALA A 141 -1.96 1.33 9.49
N PHE A 142 -2.41 0.67 8.43
CA PHE A 142 -3.77 0.10 8.36
C PHE A 142 -3.99 -0.96 9.45
N ALA A 143 -3.03 -1.86 9.65
CA ALA A 143 -3.08 -2.85 10.73
C ALA A 143 -3.16 -2.18 12.11
N ALA A 144 -2.33 -1.15 12.34
CA ALA A 144 -2.32 -0.37 13.56
C ALA A 144 -3.69 0.28 13.84
N ALA A 145 -4.26 0.94 12.83
CA ALA A 145 -5.58 1.55 12.93
C ALA A 145 -6.68 0.52 13.22
N GLY A 146 -6.62 -0.66 12.59
CA GLY A 146 -7.52 -1.78 12.87
C GLY A 146 -7.43 -2.26 14.33
N LEU A 147 -6.20 -2.47 14.84
CA LEU A 147 -5.96 -2.87 16.24
C LEU A 147 -6.50 -1.83 17.22
N VAL A 148 -6.27 -0.54 16.95
CA VAL A 148 -6.78 0.55 17.80
C VAL A 148 -8.32 0.56 17.81
N LEU A 149 -8.98 0.40 16.65
CA LEU A 149 -10.43 0.34 16.59
C LEU A 149 -10.98 -0.88 17.37
N HIS A 150 -10.32 -2.04 17.25
CA HIS A 150 -10.65 -3.23 18.01
C HIS A 150 -10.47 -3.00 19.51
N GLY A 151 -9.36 -2.38 19.93
CA GLY A 151 -9.10 -2.03 21.31
C GLY A 151 -10.19 -1.12 21.90
N TYR A 152 -10.58 -0.06 21.21
CA TYR A 152 -11.69 0.80 21.64
C TYR A 152 -13.01 0.02 21.76
N SER A 153 -13.28 -0.93 20.89
CA SER A 153 -14.50 -1.75 20.97
C SER A 153 -14.60 -2.61 22.24
N LEU A 154 -13.46 -2.93 22.85
CA LEU A 154 -13.37 -3.69 24.09
C LEU A 154 -13.17 -2.84 25.34
N ALA A 155 -12.87 -1.54 25.20
CA ALA A 155 -12.38 -0.68 26.28
C ALA A 155 -13.29 -0.62 27.53
N ARG A 156 -14.59 -0.82 27.37
CA ARG A 156 -15.56 -0.85 28.46
C ARG A 156 -15.93 -2.25 28.95
N ARG A 157 -15.42 -3.29 28.29
CA ARG A 157 -15.83 -4.70 28.57
C ARG A 157 -14.66 -5.54 29.08
N ARG A 158 -13.50 -5.48 28.44
CA ARG A 158 -12.31 -6.32 28.69
C ARG A 158 -11.06 -5.45 28.79
N VAL A 159 -10.79 -4.91 29.99
CA VAL A 159 -9.68 -3.95 30.22
C VAL A 159 -8.35 -4.46 29.70
N ILE A 160 -7.93 -5.67 30.06
CA ILE A 160 -6.62 -6.23 29.71
C ILE A 160 -6.47 -6.35 28.17
N ALA A 161 -7.45 -6.99 27.51
CA ALA A 161 -7.42 -7.16 26.07
C ALA A 161 -7.46 -5.81 25.32
N ALA A 162 -8.29 -4.88 25.79
CA ALA A 162 -8.37 -3.54 25.23
C ALA A 162 -7.05 -2.79 25.38
N SER A 163 -6.43 -2.84 26.56
CA SER A 163 -5.15 -2.15 26.83
C SER A 163 -4.02 -2.72 25.98
N PHE A 164 -3.97 -4.03 25.80
CA PHE A 164 -2.99 -4.68 24.92
C PHE A 164 -3.19 -4.25 23.46
N LEU A 165 -4.44 -4.29 22.95
CA LEU A 165 -4.74 -3.91 21.57
C LEU A 165 -4.49 -2.42 21.28
N LEU A 166 -4.91 -1.53 22.20
CA LEU A 166 -4.66 -0.10 22.08
C LEU A 166 -3.17 0.20 22.14
N GLY A 167 -2.49 -0.34 23.14
CA GLY A 167 -1.06 -0.09 23.31
C GLY A 167 -0.22 -0.63 22.16
N THR A 168 -0.49 -1.84 21.69
CA THR A 168 0.17 -2.41 20.51
C THR A 168 -0.16 -1.60 19.26
N GLY A 169 -1.43 -1.22 19.06
CA GLY A 169 -1.85 -0.43 17.90
C GLY A 169 -1.20 0.95 17.86
N TRP A 170 -1.10 1.66 18.97
CA TRP A 170 -0.43 2.97 19.04
C TRP A 170 1.08 2.85 18.83
N THR A 171 1.72 1.85 19.45
CA THR A 171 3.13 1.57 19.22
C THR A 171 3.40 1.20 17.76
N LEU A 172 2.55 0.35 17.18
CA LEU A 172 2.67 -0.01 15.76
C LEU A 172 2.49 1.21 14.86
N MET A 173 1.52 2.11 15.16
CA MET A 173 1.30 3.33 14.39
C MET A 173 2.49 4.29 14.45
N SER A 174 3.13 4.44 15.62
CA SER A 174 4.32 5.29 15.76
C SER A 174 5.50 4.79 14.92
N LEU A 175 5.62 3.48 14.72
CA LEU A 175 6.67 2.84 13.93
C LEU A 175 6.27 2.61 12.46
N ALA A 176 4.97 2.64 12.14
CA ALA A 176 4.44 2.41 10.80
C ALA A 176 4.15 3.70 10.00
N ALA A 177 3.98 4.80 10.69
CA ALA A 177 3.77 6.12 10.08
C ALA A 177 4.64 7.17 10.79
N ALA A 178 4.14 7.72 11.89
CA ALA A 178 4.88 8.69 12.72
C ALA A 178 4.20 8.85 14.09
N TYR A 179 4.91 9.45 15.04
CA TYR A 179 4.37 9.76 16.37
C TYR A 179 3.11 10.64 16.33
N PRO A 180 3.03 11.72 15.51
CA PRO A 180 1.80 12.49 15.40
C PRO A 180 0.58 11.65 14.98
N ALA A 181 0.76 10.65 14.12
CA ALA A 181 -0.31 9.74 13.73
C ALA A 181 -0.77 8.85 14.89
N ALA A 182 0.18 8.34 15.70
CA ALA A 182 -0.15 7.60 16.91
C ALA A 182 -0.92 8.48 17.91
N PHE A 183 -0.49 9.71 18.13
CA PHE A 183 -1.18 10.66 19.00
C PHE A 183 -2.58 11.02 18.50
N ALA A 184 -2.78 11.17 17.20
CA ALA A 184 -4.13 11.38 16.63
C ALA A 184 -5.07 10.22 16.94
N LEU A 185 -4.57 8.96 16.97
CA LEU A 185 -5.35 7.79 17.35
C LEU A 185 -5.48 7.60 18.88
N MET A 186 -4.65 8.22 19.66
CA MET A 186 -4.77 8.30 21.13
C MET A 186 -5.79 9.37 21.57
N LEU A 187 -5.93 10.43 20.80
CA LEU A 187 -6.77 11.59 21.15
C LEU A 187 -8.24 11.22 21.46
N PRO A 188 -8.88 10.25 20.79
CA PRO A 188 -10.23 9.83 21.17
C PRO A 188 -10.35 9.43 22.64
N LEU A 189 -9.32 8.84 23.23
CA LEU A 189 -9.38 8.31 24.60
C LEU A 189 -9.79 9.33 25.66
N PRO A 190 -9.09 10.48 25.85
CA PRO A 190 -9.51 11.51 26.78
C PRO A 190 -10.82 12.19 26.35
N VAL A 191 -11.05 12.38 25.04
CA VAL A 191 -12.26 13.05 24.55
C VAL A 191 -13.51 12.21 24.85
N LEU A 192 -13.44 10.89 24.69
CA LEU A 192 -14.55 9.97 24.96
C LEU A 192 -15.02 10.02 26.43
N MET A 193 -14.14 10.34 27.39
CA MET A 193 -14.47 10.43 28.80
C MET A 193 -15.50 11.53 29.11
N PHE A 194 -15.64 12.54 28.23
CA PHE A 194 -16.66 13.60 28.39
C PHE A 194 -18.05 13.17 27.93
N PHE A 195 -18.18 12.06 27.21
CA PHE A 195 -19.46 11.61 26.68
C PHE A 195 -20.06 10.50 27.51
N ARG A 196 -21.34 10.67 27.91
CA ARG A 196 -22.07 9.70 28.75
C ARG A 196 -21.97 8.24 28.30
N PRO A 197 -22.11 7.89 26.99
CA PRO A 197 -22.00 6.49 26.55
C PRO A 197 -20.65 5.83 26.86
N TRP A 198 -19.60 6.63 27.05
CA TRP A 198 -18.24 6.15 27.32
C TRP A 198 -17.83 6.27 28.78
N GLN A 199 -18.53 7.03 29.61
CA GLN A 199 -18.21 7.21 31.02
C GLN A 199 -18.34 5.91 31.78
N SER A 200 -17.18 5.31 32.12
CA SER A 200 -17.12 4.11 32.92
C SER A 200 -15.76 3.98 33.61
N ARG A 201 -15.76 3.39 34.82
CA ARG A 201 -14.51 3.08 35.54
C ARG A 201 -13.58 2.18 34.71
N ARG A 202 -14.16 1.25 33.92
CA ARG A 202 -13.37 0.36 33.06
C ARG A 202 -12.65 1.11 31.94
N LEU A 203 -13.26 2.15 31.36
CA LEU A 203 -12.57 2.98 30.38
C LEU A 203 -11.37 3.71 31.00
N MET A 204 -11.51 4.25 32.22
CA MET A 204 -10.39 4.88 32.92
C MET A 204 -9.25 3.89 33.19
N LEU A 205 -9.58 2.68 33.66
CA LEU A 205 -8.60 1.64 33.85
C LEU A 205 -7.92 1.21 32.54
N THR A 206 -8.70 1.09 31.46
CA THR A 206 -8.15 0.81 30.13
C THR A 206 -7.24 1.95 29.67
N ALA A 207 -7.60 3.20 29.91
CA ALA A 207 -6.76 4.35 29.54
C ALA A 207 -5.40 4.30 30.25
N VAL A 208 -5.41 4.13 31.58
CA VAL A 208 -4.17 4.05 32.37
C VAL A 208 -3.34 2.83 31.94
N ALA A 209 -3.94 1.67 31.83
CA ALA A 209 -3.23 0.45 31.48
C ALA A 209 -2.69 0.46 30.04
N SER A 210 -3.46 1.01 29.07
CA SER A 210 -2.98 1.11 27.68
C SER A 210 -1.84 2.12 27.54
N LEU A 211 -1.87 3.25 28.24
CA LEU A 211 -0.77 4.21 28.27
C LEU A 211 0.45 3.62 28.98
N ALA A 212 0.27 2.97 30.12
CA ALA A 212 1.36 2.30 30.84
C ALA A 212 2.04 1.20 29.99
N PHE A 213 1.30 0.55 29.11
CA PHE A 213 1.85 -0.43 28.17
C PHE A 213 2.48 0.23 26.93
N ALA A 214 1.81 1.22 26.33
CA ALA A 214 2.25 1.84 25.08
C ALA A 214 3.49 2.72 25.24
N LEU A 215 3.52 3.60 26.27
CA LEU A 215 4.59 4.58 26.41
C LEU A 215 5.99 3.96 26.53
N PRO A 216 6.22 2.92 27.34
CA PRO A 216 7.51 2.23 27.35
C PRO A 216 7.89 1.66 25.99
N LEU A 217 6.94 0.99 25.30
CA LEU A 217 7.21 0.40 23.98
C LEU A 217 7.51 1.45 22.91
N MET A 218 6.80 2.58 22.93
CA MET A 218 7.03 3.69 22.01
C MET A 218 8.39 4.37 22.25
N THR A 219 8.94 4.29 23.47
CA THR A 219 10.27 4.86 23.78
C THR A 219 11.43 3.92 23.44
N VAL A 220 11.21 2.63 23.23
CA VAL A 220 12.27 1.65 22.92
C VAL A 220 13.05 2.06 21.67
N TYR A 221 12.35 2.32 20.57
CA TYR A 221 12.99 2.67 19.30
C TYR A 221 13.86 3.94 19.39
N PRO A 222 13.35 5.10 19.86
CA PRO A 222 14.17 6.29 20.00
C PRO A 222 15.32 6.14 20.99
N LEU A 223 15.14 5.39 22.09
CA LEU A 223 16.23 5.12 23.03
C LEU A 223 17.33 4.26 22.42
N LEU A 224 16.97 3.24 21.65
CA LEU A 224 17.94 2.43 20.92
C LEU A 224 18.69 3.27 19.88
N LEU A 225 17.97 4.09 19.13
CA LEU A 225 18.57 4.99 18.14
C LEU A 225 19.52 6.01 18.80
N ALA A 226 19.09 6.63 19.90
CA ALA A 226 19.92 7.58 20.65
C ALA A 226 21.19 6.93 21.22
N LYS A 227 21.10 5.66 21.65
CA LYS A 227 22.25 4.93 22.20
C LYS A 227 23.23 4.47 21.13
N THR A 228 22.73 3.99 19.99
CA THR A 228 23.54 3.38 18.94
C THR A 228 24.05 4.39 17.92
N GLN A 229 23.23 5.40 17.57
CA GLN A 229 23.49 6.38 16.52
C GLN A 229 22.99 7.79 16.92
N PRO A 230 23.68 8.47 17.86
CA PRO A 230 23.18 9.76 18.43
C PRO A 230 22.97 10.86 17.40
N ALA A 231 23.80 10.93 16.37
CA ALA A 231 23.67 11.92 15.30
C ALA A 231 22.39 11.70 14.48
N LEU A 232 22.08 10.44 14.15
CA LEU A 232 20.85 10.07 13.45
C LEU A 232 19.61 10.25 14.33
N PHE A 233 19.73 10.04 15.63
CA PHE A 233 18.63 10.33 16.57
C PHE A 233 18.23 11.79 16.53
N ALA A 234 19.19 12.71 16.54
CA ALA A 234 18.92 14.15 16.47
C ALA A 234 18.21 14.51 15.13
N GLN A 235 18.71 13.98 14.02
CA GLN A 235 18.10 14.15 12.71
C GLN A 235 16.68 13.54 12.65
N TRP A 236 16.50 12.32 13.14
CA TRP A 236 15.20 11.65 13.19
C TRP A 236 14.18 12.46 14.02
N LEU A 237 14.62 12.99 15.17
CA LEU A 237 13.75 13.80 16.03
C LEU A 237 13.30 15.07 15.32
N ASP A 238 14.20 15.73 14.61
CA ASP A 238 13.91 16.98 13.91
C ASP A 238 13.07 16.75 12.64
N ASP A 239 13.46 15.81 11.79
CA ASP A 239 12.84 15.58 10.50
C ASP A 239 11.57 14.74 10.61
N HIS A 240 11.57 13.69 11.45
CA HIS A 240 10.48 12.71 11.49
C HIS A 240 9.46 13.01 12.60
N VAL A 241 9.89 13.37 13.80
CA VAL A 241 8.96 13.63 14.90
C VAL A 241 8.41 15.04 14.85
N PHE A 242 9.26 16.05 14.66
CA PHE A 242 8.86 17.46 14.65
C PHE A 242 8.59 18.03 13.27
N GLY A 243 9.15 17.45 12.21
CA GLY A 243 8.97 17.90 10.82
C GLY A 243 7.82 17.22 10.11
N THR A 244 7.55 15.95 10.43
CA THR A 244 6.49 15.18 9.79
C THR A 244 5.11 15.71 10.17
N PHE A 245 4.19 15.72 9.22
CA PHE A 245 2.82 16.22 9.39
C PHE A 245 2.74 17.71 9.82
N GLY A 246 3.69 18.53 9.36
CA GLY A 246 3.70 19.96 9.67
C GLY A 246 4.04 20.26 11.13
N GLY A 247 4.88 19.42 11.75
CA GLY A 247 5.28 19.55 13.14
C GLY A 247 5.72 20.95 13.54
N VAL A 248 6.01 21.17 14.81
CA VAL A 248 6.16 22.49 15.46
C VAL A 248 7.10 23.46 14.72
N ARG A 249 8.08 22.95 13.95
CA ARG A 249 9.07 23.77 13.22
C ARG A 249 8.69 24.07 11.78
N HIS A 250 7.78 23.29 11.18
CA HIS A 250 7.43 23.36 9.75
C HIS A 250 5.92 23.44 9.53
N VAL A 251 5.19 24.11 10.44
CA VAL A 251 3.76 24.38 10.23
C VAL A 251 3.61 25.20 8.97
N GLN A 252 3.25 24.54 7.88
CA GLN A 252 2.95 25.23 6.64
C GLN A 252 1.52 25.75 6.68
N THR A 253 1.34 26.96 6.17
CA THR A 253 0.03 27.58 5.99
C THR A 253 -0.79 26.95 4.86
N ALA A 254 -0.20 26.04 4.07
CA ALA A 254 -0.88 25.33 2.99
C ALA A 254 -1.78 24.22 3.53
N PHE A 255 -3.08 24.50 3.54
CA PHE A 255 -4.08 23.58 4.03
C PHE A 255 -4.40 22.51 2.97
N SER A 256 -4.12 21.24 3.26
CA SER A 256 -4.27 20.13 2.31
C SER A 256 -5.62 19.39 2.39
N LEU A 257 -6.57 19.88 3.18
CA LEU A 257 -7.86 19.20 3.43
C LEU A 257 -8.62 18.87 2.15
N PHE A 258 -8.70 19.81 1.20
CA PHE A 258 -9.43 19.58 -0.05
C PHE A 258 -8.83 18.45 -0.88
N TYR A 259 -7.50 18.31 -0.91
CA TYR A 259 -6.83 17.20 -1.56
C TYR A 259 -7.30 15.85 -0.98
N TYR A 260 -7.32 15.72 0.34
CA TYR A 260 -7.73 14.48 0.99
C TYR A 260 -9.22 14.20 0.82
N LEU A 261 -10.10 15.20 0.96
CA LEU A 261 -11.53 15.03 0.75
C LEU A 261 -11.86 14.61 -0.70
N LYS A 262 -11.21 15.22 -1.69
CA LYS A 262 -11.38 14.83 -3.10
C LYS A 262 -10.97 13.39 -3.34
N ASN A 263 -9.82 12.98 -2.82
CA ASN A 263 -9.32 11.63 -3.00
C ASN A 263 -10.11 10.59 -2.18
N LEU A 264 -10.66 10.95 -1.03
CA LEU A 264 -11.47 10.07 -0.21
C LEU A 264 -12.72 9.56 -0.93
N LEU A 265 -13.27 10.34 -1.87
CA LEU A 265 -14.47 9.98 -2.63
C LEU A 265 -14.31 8.65 -3.37
N TRP A 266 -13.19 8.41 -4.02
CA TRP A 266 -12.93 7.18 -4.73
C TRP A 266 -12.16 6.16 -3.90
N PHE A 267 -11.24 6.62 -3.03
CA PHE A 267 -10.40 5.78 -2.18
C PHE A 267 -11.23 4.90 -1.24
N ALA A 268 -12.24 5.50 -0.61
CA ALA A 268 -13.13 4.84 0.36
C ALA A 268 -14.47 4.37 -0.25
N LEU A 269 -14.56 4.18 -1.55
CA LEU A 269 -15.78 3.64 -2.18
C LEU A 269 -15.81 2.11 -2.02
N PRO A 270 -16.83 1.48 -1.38
CA PRO A 270 -18.16 1.98 -1.05
C PRO A 270 -18.35 2.48 0.40
N ALA A 271 -17.31 2.46 1.24
CA ALA A 271 -17.44 2.80 2.67
C ALA A 271 -18.01 4.22 2.88
N LEU A 272 -17.51 5.20 2.11
CA LEU A 272 -17.92 6.61 2.29
C LEU A 272 -19.41 6.86 2.03
N PRO A 273 -20.02 6.49 0.89
CA PRO A 273 -21.46 6.71 0.69
C PRO A 273 -22.32 5.96 1.70
N LEU A 274 -21.92 4.76 2.14
CA LEU A 274 -22.62 4.02 3.18
C LEU A 274 -22.47 4.68 4.56
N ALA A 275 -21.31 5.25 4.86
CA ALA A 275 -21.08 6.05 6.07
C ALA A 275 -21.95 7.31 6.07
N VAL A 276 -22.02 8.04 4.96
CA VAL A 276 -22.91 9.21 4.80
C VAL A 276 -24.37 8.82 5.03
N TRP A 277 -24.82 7.70 4.47
CA TRP A 277 -26.18 7.17 4.74
C TRP A 277 -26.41 6.98 6.24
N THR A 278 -25.48 6.41 6.95
CA THR A 278 -25.57 6.18 8.40
C THR A 278 -25.62 7.50 9.18
N VAL A 279 -24.77 8.46 8.82
CA VAL A 279 -24.76 9.82 9.44
C VAL A 279 -26.13 10.49 9.29
N CYS A 280 -26.76 10.40 8.13
CA CYS A 280 -28.08 10.98 7.87
C CYS A 280 -29.24 10.27 8.61
N ARG A 281 -29.03 9.05 9.09
CA ARG A 281 -30.08 8.21 9.69
C ARG A 281 -29.97 8.00 11.19
N THR A 282 -28.80 8.24 11.76
CA THR A 282 -28.49 7.90 13.15
C THR A 282 -28.08 9.15 13.94
N ARG A 283 -28.57 9.25 15.16
CA ARG A 283 -28.06 10.24 16.12
C ARG A 283 -26.69 9.78 16.63
N LEU A 284 -25.63 10.09 15.90
CA LEU A 284 -24.27 9.57 16.15
C LEU A 284 -23.79 9.83 17.58
N PHE A 285 -24.09 11.01 18.14
CA PHE A 285 -23.70 11.38 19.50
C PHE A 285 -24.46 10.61 20.60
N SER A 286 -25.46 9.80 20.26
CA SER A 286 -26.14 8.92 21.20
C SER A 286 -25.55 7.50 21.22
N THR A 287 -24.62 7.18 20.31
CA THR A 287 -24.02 5.87 20.18
C THR A 287 -22.53 5.91 20.49
N ASP A 288 -22.01 4.85 21.12
CA ASP A 288 -20.60 4.75 21.46
C ASP A 288 -19.69 4.73 20.22
N TRP A 289 -20.00 3.89 19.24
CA TRP A 289 -19.26 3.81 17.99
C TRP A 289 -19.37 5.10 17.15
N GLY A 290 -20.50 5.81 17.22
CA GLY A 290 -20.69 7.07 16.49
C GLY A 290 -19.80 8.18 17.03
N ILE A 291 -19.74 8.35 18.35
CA ILE A 291 -18.88 9.35 19.00
C ILE A 291 -17.42 9.04 18.69
N LEU A 292 -16.98 7.79 18.87
CA LEU A 292 -15.62 7.35 18.57
C LEU A 292 -15.25 7.67 17.12
N GLY A 293 -16.09 7.27 16.16
CA GLY A 293 -15.80 7.48 14.73
C GLY A 293 -15.72 8.95 14.34
N ILE A 294 -16.57 9.83 14.88
CA ILE A 294 -16.51 11.28 14.63
C ILE A 294 -15.19 11.85 15.18
N VAL A 295 -14.87 11.56 16.45
CA VAL A 295 -13.65 12.09 17.09
C VAL A 295 -12.41 11.60 16.35
N TRP A 296 -12.38 10.31 15.99
CA TRP A 296 -11.29 9.73 15.20
C TRP A 296 -11.14 10.41 13.83
N MET A 297 -12.22 10.49 13.05
CA MET A 297 -12.17 11.10 11.72
C MET A 297 -11.73 12.55 11.78
N LEU A 298 -12.20 13.33 12.75
CA LEU A 298 -11.79 14.72 12.92
C LEU A 298 -10.30 14.81 13.28
N ALA A 299 -9.82 14.02 14.24
CA ALA A 299 -8.41 14.02 14.63
C ALA A 299 -7.49 13.69 13.44
N VAL A 300 -7.81 12.64 12.68
CA VAL A 300 -7.02 12.24 11.51
C VAL A 300 -7.12 13.26 10.38
N LEU A 301 -8.32 13.80 10.09
CA LEU A 301 -8.47 14.81 9.02
C LEU A 301 -7.74 16.11 9.36
N VAL A 302 -7.73 16.54 10.61
CA VAL A 302 -6.95 17.71 11.04
C VAL A 302 -5.46 17.45 10.85
N LEU A 303 -4.96 16.28 11.29
CA LEU A 303 -3.57 15.90 11.11
C LEU A 303 -3.17 15.89 9.63
N LEU A 304 -3.99 15.27 8.78
CA LEU A 304 -3.73 15.21 7.34
C LEU A 304 -3.83 16.58 6.67
N ALA A 305 -4.74 17.45 7.15
CA ALA A 305 -4.91 18.78 6.60
C ALA A 305 -3.68 19.68 6.79
N VAL A 306 -2.98 19.54 7.92
CA VAL A 306 -1.78 20.31 8.24
C VAL A 306 -0.49 19.66 7.74
N ASN A 307 -0.58 18.45 7.13
CA ASN A 307 0.57 17.76 6.58
C ASN A 307 1.11 18.48 5.33
N PRO A 308 2.37 18.93 5.32
CA PRO A 308 2.98 19.55 4.15
C PRO A 308 3.15 18.57 2.98
N GLN A 309 3.36 17.30 3.26
CA GLN A 309 3.50 16.25 2.26
C GLN A 309 2.15 15.57 2.01
N ARG A 310 1.61 15.75 0.81
CA ARG A 310 0.34 15.15 0.40
C ARG A 310 0.58 13.69 0.01
N PHE A 311 0.27 12.77 0.91
CA PHE A 311 0.38 11.35 0.67
C PHE A 311 -0.99 10.69 0.75
N GLN A 312 -1.48 10.23 -0.40
CA GLN A 312 -2.86 9.73 -0.55
C GLN A 312 -3.13 8.47 0.28
N ASP A 313 -2.13 7.58 0.40
CA ASP A 313 -2.31 6.30 1.10
C ASP A 313 -2.59 6.49 2.59
N ASN A 314 -2.26 7.64 3.17
CA ASN A 314 -2.64 7.98 4.55
C ASN A 314 -4.16 8.03 4.78
N LEU A 315 -4.97 8.11 3.71
CA LEU A 315 -6.43 7.97 3.81
C LEU A 315 -6.86 6.61 4.36
N VAL A 316 -5.99 5.61 4.34
CA VAL A 316 -6.26 4.30 4.93
C VAL A 316 -6.59 4.37 6.42
N TRP A 317 -6.10 5.40 7.14
CA TRP A 317 -6.40 5.60 8.56
C TRP A 317 -7.85 6.00 8.83
N LEU A 318 -8.57 6.46 7.80
CA LEU A 318 -10.00 6.78 7.86
C LEU A 318 -10.89 5.57 7.51
N LEU A 319 -10.34 4.53 6.85
CA LEU A 319 -11.14 3.38 6.42
C LEU A 319 -11.78 2.60 7.58
N PRO A 320 -11.10 2.34 8.72
CA PRO A 320 -11.71 1.61 9.82
C PRO A 320 -13.01 2.25 10.37
N PRO A 321 -13.04 3.54 10.76
CA PRO A 321 -14.28 4.17 11.21
C PRO A 321 -15.31 4.33 10.09
N LEU A 322 -14.90 4.58 8.83
CA LEU A 322 -15.82 4.67 7.70
C LEU A 322 -16.51 3.33 7.40
N ALA A 323 -15.77 2.23 7.44
CA ALA A 323 -16.32 0.89 7.25
C ALA A 323 -17.27 0.49 8.39
N LEU A 324 -16.94 0.88 9.62
CA LEU A 324 -17.82 0.69 10.78
C LEU A 324 -19.15 1.45 10.60
N PHE A 325 -19.09 2.72 10.20
CA PHE A 325 -20.28 3.52 9.88
C PHE A 325 -21.05 2.92 8.72
N GLY A 326 -20.36 2.53 7.65
CA GLY A 326 -20.98 1.90 6.49
C GLY A 326 -21.77 0.63 6.83
N ALA A 327 -21.27 -0.14 7.80
CA ALA A 327 -21.92 -1.38 8.25
C ALA A 327 -23.10 -1.13 9.20
N ALA A 328 -23.10 -0.04 9.96
CA ALA A 328 -24.03 0.18 11.07
C ALA A 328 -25.52 0.24 10.64
N GLN A 329 -25.82 0.88 9.51
CA GLN A 329 -27.18 1.05 9.01
C GLN A 329 -27.45 0.32 7.68
N LEU A 330 -26.66 -0.70 7.39
CA LEU A 330 -26.72 -1.44 6.14
C LEU A 330 -28.07 -2.17 5.94
N ASP A 331 -28.65 -2.68 7.03
CA ASP A 331 -29.96 -3.35 6.99
C ASP A 331 -31.13 -2.37 6.80
N SER A 332 -30.94 -1.09 7.15
CA SER A 332 -31.91 -0.03 6.97
C SER A 332 -31.83 0.64 5.58
N LEU A 333 -30.90 0.19 4.75
CA LEU A 333 -30.75 0.74 3.41
C LEU A 333 -32.02 0.54 2.60
N ARG A 334 -32.59 1.63 2.06
CA ARG A 334 -33.79 1.56 1.23
C ARG A 334 -33.57 0.59 0.08
N ARG A 335 -34.60 -0.19 -0.29
CA ARG A 335 -34.53 -1.17 -1.39
C ARG A 335 -34.00 -0.55 -2.68
N GLY A 336 -34.43 0.67 -3.02
CA GLY A 336 -33.92 1.39 -4.18
C GLY A 336 -32.41 1.71 -4.11
N ALA A 337 -31.92 2.15 -2.94
CA ALA A 337 -30.50 2.43 -2.73
C ALA A 337 -29.65 1.14 -2.77
N ALA A 338 -30.13 0.07 -2.13
CA ALA A 338 -29.46 -1.24 -2.20
C ALA A 338 -29.44 -1.79 -3.64
N ALA A 339 -30.56 -1.66 -4.37
CA ALA A 339 -30.64 -2.04 -5.77
C ALA A 339 -29.70 -1.20 -6.63
N PHE A 340 -29.62 0.11 -6.40
CA PHE A 340 -28.71 0.99 -7.12
C PHE A 340 -27.23 0.58 -6.92
N VAL A 341 -26.79 0.43 -5.68
CA VAL A 341 -25.40 -0.01 -5.38
C VAL A 341 -25.11 -1.37 -6.04
N ASN A 342 -26.05 -2.29 -5.97
CA ASN A 342 -25.90 -3.61 -6.58
C ASN A 342 -25.84 -3.53 -8.11
N TRP A 343 -26.78 -2.82 -8.75
CA TRP A 343 -26.81 -2.67 -10.20
C TRP A 343 -25.60 -1.91 -10.72
N PHE A 344 -25.24 -0.81 -10.09
CA PHE A 344 -24.05 -0.05 -10.46
C PHE A 344 -22.78 -0.91 -10.34
N GLY A 345 -22.65 -1.68 -9.25
CA GLY A 345 -21.52 -2.60 -9.08
C GLY A 345 -21.48 -3.67 -10.16
N ILE A 346 -22.59 -4.34 -10.45
CA ILE A 346 -22.67 -5.38 -11.49
C ILE A 346 -22.31 -4.80 -12.87
N MET A 347 -22.86 -3.65 -13.23
CA MET A 347 -22.59 -3.02 -14.52
C MET A 347 -21.15 -2.55 -14.63
N ALA A 348 -20.64 -1.87 -13.60
CA ALA A 348 -19.26 -1.38 -13.60
C ALA A 348 -18.23 -2.52 -13.66
N PHE A 349 -18.33 -3.48 -12.76
CA PHE A 349 -17.37 -4.60 -12.71
C PHE A 349 -17.55 -5.57 -13.87
N GLY A 350 -18.79 -5.77 -14.36
CA GLY A 350 -19.05 -6.52 -15.58
C GLY A 350 -18.42 -5.90 -16.81
N LEU A 351 -18.56 -4.58 -16.97
CA LEU A 351 -17.93 -3.83 -18.05
C LEU A 351 -16.39 -3.89 -17.95
N PHE A 352 -15.83 -3.73 -16.75
CA PHE A 352 -14.39 -3.90 -16.54
C PHE A 352 -13.93 -5.32 -16.86
N ALA A 353 -14.67 -6.34 -16.47
CA ALA A 353 -14.33 -7.73 -16.81
C ALA A 353 -14.32 -7.97 -18.33
N VAL A 354 -15.34 -7.47 -19.04
CA VAL A 354 -15.39 -7.53 -20.52
C VAL A 354 -14.21 -6.78 -21.14
N PHE A 355 -13.88 -5.59 -20.62
CA PHE A 355 -12.73 -4.80 -21.08
C PHE A 355 -11.41 -5.54 -20.85
N LEU A 356 -11.20 -6.15 -19.68
CA LEU A 356 -9.99 -6.90 -19.38
C LEU A 356 -9.85 -8.14 -20.26
N TRP A 357 -10.92 -8.90 -20.48
CA TRP A 357 -10.90 -10.04 -21.42
C TRP A 357 -10.64 -9.59 -22.86
N THR A 358 -11.30 -8.53 -23.31
CA THR A 358 -11.09 -7.99 -24.67
C THR A 358 -9.66 -7.45 -24.83
N GLY A 359 -9.13 -6.78 -23.79
CA GLY A 359 -7.74 -6.32 -23.76
C GLY A 359 -6.73 -7.47 -23.82
N PHE A 360 -6.99 -8.56 -23.10
CA PHE A 360 -6.17 -9.76 -23.14
C PHE A 360 -6.12 -10.36 -24.57
N PHE A 361 -7.26 -10.47 -25.24
CA PHE A 361 -7.29 -10.94 -26.63
C PHE A 361 -6.59 -9.95 -27.57
N ALA A 362 -6.72 -8.66 -27.34
CA ALA A 362 -6.06 -7.64 -28.16
C ALA A 362 -4.54 -7.73 -28.07
N MET A 363 -3.98 -7.81 -26.88
CA MET A 363 -2.52 -7.82 -26.69
C MET A 363 -1.85 -9.14 -27.06
N ASN A 364 -2.57 -10.28 -27.00
CA ASN A 364 -2.01 -11.59 -27.31
C ASN A 364 -2.31 -12.08 -28.71
N TYR A 365 -3.48 -11.73 -29.27
CA TYR A 365 -3.95 -12.22 -30.57
C TYR A 365 -4.18 -11.12 -31.61
N GLY A 366 -3.93 -9.84 -31.25
CA GLY A 366 -4.06 -8.71 -32.19
C GLY A 366 -5.50 -8.29 -32.48
N TRP A 367 -6.51 -8.81 -31.80
CA TRP A 367 -7.91 -8.50 -32.05
C TRP A 367 -8.65 -8.08 -30.76
N PRO A 368 -9.37 -6.95 -30.80
CA PRO A 368 -9.58 -5.98 -31.90
C PRO A 368 -8.32 -5.12 -32.18
N ALA A 369 -8.04 -4.84 -33.45
CA ALA A 369 -6.80 -4.21 -33.90
C ALA A 369 -6.52 -2.87 -33.21
N LYS A 370 -7.52 -1.97 -33.11
CA LYS A 370 -7.37 -0.67 -32.44
C LYS A 370 -6.96 -0.79 -30.97
N LEU A 371 -7.44 -1.81 -30.28
CA LEU A 371 -7.08 -2.05 -28.88
C LEU A 371 -5.69 -2.67 -28.78
N ALA A 372 -5.32 -3.53 -29.72
CA ALA A 372 -3.97 -4.10 -29.83
C ALA A 372 -2.91 -3.01 -30.07
N GLU A 373 -3.17 -2.08 -30.99
CA GLU A 373 -2.30 -0.91 -31.22
C GLU A 373 -2.14 -0.06 -29.94
N ARG A 374 -3.23 0.15 -29.20
CA ARG A 374 -3.20 0.86 -27.92
C ARG A 374 -2.40 0.10 -26.86
N ALA A 375 -2.59 -1.21 -26.76
CA ALA A 375 -1.83 -2.04 -25.82
C ALA A 375 -0.32 -2.00 -26.12
N ALA A 376 0.08 -2.12 -27.39
CA ALA A 376 1.47 -1.98 -27.82
C ALA A 376 2.04 -0.56 -27.59
N TYR A 377 1.22 0.47 -27.78
CA TYR A 377 1.62 1.84 -27.52
C TYR A 377 1.93 2.14 -26.04
N PHE A 378 1.16 1.54 -25.11
CA PHE A 378 1.38 1.72 -23.68
C PHE A 378 2.47 0.82 -23.11
N SER A 379 2.71 -0.34 -23.71
CA SER A 379 3.73 -1.30 -23.28
C SER A 379 4.46 -1.89 -24.49
N PRO A 380 5.37 -1.13 -25.12
CA PRO A 380 6.10 -1.55 -26.32
C PRO A 380 7.09 -2.71 -26.06
N TYR A 381 7.47 -2.94 -24.82
CA TYR A 381 8.37 -4.04 -24.44
C TYR A 381 7.62 -5.35 -24.13
N TYR A 382 6.29 -5.33 -24.18
CA TYR A 382 5.51 -6.54 -23.93
C TYR A 382 5.66 -7.54 -25.07
N VAL A 383 6.02 -8.75 -24.72
CA VAL A 383 6.02 -9.92 -25.65
C VAL A 383 4.89 -10.84 -25.20
N PRO A 384 3.99 -11.24 -26.13
CA PRO A 384 2.91 -12.16 -25.79
C PRO A 384 3.43 -13.47 -25.20
N ASP A 385 3.05 -13.72 -23.96
CA ASP A 385 3.33 -14.96 -23.24
C ASP A 385 2.09 -15.32 -22.40
N ILE A 386 1.62 -16.56 -22.55
CA ILE A 386 0.41 -17.02 -21.88
C ILE A 386 0.78 -18.09 -20.87
N ASP A 387 0.83 -17.70 -19.60
CA ASP A 387 0.96 -18.64 -18.49
C ASP A 387 -0.39 -19.36 -18.26
N PRO A 388 -0.41 -20.70 -18.29
CA PRO A 388 -1.64 -21.48 -18.11
C PRO A 388 -2.23 -21.34 -16.71
N ILE A 389 -1.43 -21.09 -15.66
CA ILE A 389 -1.92 -21.01 -14.27
C ILE A 389 -2.73 -19.72 -14.04
N PRO A 390 -2.21 -18.51 -14.29
CA PRO A 390 -3.01 -17.29 -14.22
C PRO A 390 -4.23 -17.31 -15.13
N MET A 391 -4.12 -17.89 -16.35
CA MET A 391 -5.25 -18.05 -17.26
C MET A 391 -6.35 -18.91 -16.65
N ALA A 392 -6.02 -20.05 -16.05
CA ALA A 392 -6.99 -20.93 -15.40
C ALA A 392 -7.69 -20.23 -14.23
N VAL A 393 -6.96 -19.41 -13.45
CA VAL A 393 -7.53 -18.59 -12.38
C VAL A 393 -8.54 -17.58 -12.95
N ALA A 394 -8.20 -16.85 -14.02
CA ALA A 394 -9.09 -15.90 -14.67
C ALA A 394 -10.37 -16.54 -15.20
N VAL A 395 -10.22 -17.71 -15.86
CA VAL A 395 -11.35 -18.52 -16.37
C VAL A 395 -12.25 -19.03 -15.25
N LEU A 396 -11.69 -19.37 -14.08
CA LEU A 396 -12.46 -19.82 -12.92
C LEU A 396 -13.22 -18.67 -12.24
N PHE A 397 -12.56 -17.52 -12.03
CA PHE A 397 -13.15 -16.39 -11.31
C PHE A 397 -14.32 -15.74 -12.04
N THR A 398 -14.28 -15.68 -13.36
CA THR A 398 -15.34 -15.07 -14.17
C THR A 398 -16.71 -15.76 -14.00
N PRO A 399 -16.88 -17.07 -14.21
CA PRO A 399 -18.17 -17.73 -14.00
C PRO A 399 -18.57 -17.81 -12.52
N LEU A 400 -17.62 -17.90 -11.59
CA LEU A 400 -17.94 -17.84 -10.15
C LEU A 400 -18.59 -16.50 -9.78
N TRP A 401 -18.08 -15.40 -10.31
CA TRP A 401 -18.68 -14.08 -10.09
C TRP A 401 -20.06 -13.98 -10.75
N LEU A 402 -20.22 -14.45 -12.00
CA LEU A 402 -21.52 -14.49 -12.66
C LEU A 402 -22.55 -15.27 -11.84
N TRP A 403 -22.15 -16.42 -11.29
CA TRP A 403 -23.01 -17.19 -10.38
C TRP A 403 -23.33 -16.42 -9.10
N ALA A 404 -22.37 -15.72 -8.52
CA ALA A 404 -22.58 -14.97 -7.28
C ALA A 404 -23.62 -13.84 -7.42
N ILE A 405 -23.63 -13.13 -8.57
CA ILE A 405 -24.54 -12.02 -8.82
C ILE A 405 -25.96 -12.45 -9.20
N THR A 406 -26.16 -13.71 -9.63
CA THR A 406 -27.51 -14.23 -10.01
C THR A 406 -28.39 -14.55 -8.82
N ARG A 407 -27.92 -14.40 -7.58
CA ARG A 407 -28.69 -14.70 -6.37
C ARG A 407 -29.86 -13.74 -6.22
N LYS A 408 -31.05 -14.29 -5.95
CA LYS A 408 -32.30 -13.56 -5.72
C LYS A 408 -32.35 -12.95 -4.30
N ASN A 409 -33.14 -11.90 -4.10
CA ASN A 409 -33.36 -11.21 -2.82
C ASN A 409 -32.24 -10.26 -2.37
N ILE A 410 -32.01 -9.20 -3.15
CA ILE A 410 -31.02 -8.17 -2.86
C ILE A 410 -31.44 -7.33 -1.65
N ARG A 411 -30.70 -7.49 -0.54
CA ARG A 411 -30.73 -6.60 0.64
C ARG A 411 -29.42 -5.83 0.72
N GLY A 412 -29.31 -4.82 1.58
CA GLY A 412 -28.11 -4.00 1.71
C GLY A 412 -26.81 -4.80 1.87
N ARG A 413 -26.83 -5.88 2.67
CA ARG A 413 -25.66 -6.79 2.82
C ARG A 413 -25.29 -7.52 1.53
N GLN A 414 -26.28 -7.95 0.75
CA GLN A 414 -26.02 -8.61 -0.53
C GLN A 414 -25.39 -7.63 -1.54
N ALA A 415 -25.84 -6.38 -1.56
CA ALA A 415 -25.25 -5.36 -2.42
C ALA A 415 -23.78 -5.13 -2.12
N VAL A 416 -23.41 -5.07 -0.83
CA VAL A 416 -21.99 -4.95 -0.41
C VAL A 416 -21.18 -6.21 -0.73
N THR A 417 -21.77 -7.40 -0.57
CA THR A 417 -21.11 -8.66 -0.93
C THR A 417 -20.84 -8.72 -2.43
N ASN A 418 -21.81 -8.34 -3.26
CA ASN A 418 -21.65 -8.31 -4.71
C ASN A 418 -20.63 -7.25 -5.15
N TRP A 419 -20.57 -6.11 -4.47
CA TRP A 419 -19.55 -5.10 -4.68
C TRP A 419 -18.15 -5.64 -4.39
N ALA A 420 -17.94 -6.21 -3.21
CA ALA A 420 -16.65 -6.80 -2.83
C ALA A 420 -16.23 -7.92 -3.79
N ALA A 421 -17.18 -8.77 -4.22
CA ALA A 421 -16.93 -9.80 -5.22
C ALA A 421 -16.54 -9.21 -6.59
N GLY A 422 -17.16 -8.10 -6.99
CA GLY A 422 -16.83 -7.38 -8.23
C GLY A 422 -15.42 -6.76 -8.19
N VAL A 423 -15.05 -6.14 -7.08
CA VAL A 423 -13.68 -5.63 -6.87
C VAL A 423 -12.67 -6.78 -6.91
N THR A 424 -12.97 -7.88 -6.22
CA THR A 424 -12.12 -9.08 -6.20
C THR A 424 -11.93 -9.66 -7.61
N LEU A 425 -13.02 -9.78 -8.39
CA LEU A 425 -12.94 -10.23 -9.78
C LEU A 425 -12.06 -9.32 -10.63
N THR A 426 -12.32 -8.02 -10.60
CA THR A 426 -11.58 -7.05 -11.41
C THR A 426 -10.09 -7.09 -11.08
N TRP A 427 -9.77 -7.14 -9.79
CA TRP A 427 -8.38 -7.25 -9.32
C TRP A 427 -7.74 -8.57 -9.74
N ALA A 428 -8.42 -9.69 -9.57
CA ALA A 428 -7.93 -11.00 -9.99
C ALA A 428 -7.69 -11.07 -11.51
N LEU A 429 -8.62 -10.57 -12.33
CA LEU A 429 -8.45 -10.52 -13.79
C LEU A 429 -7.29 -9.60 -14.19
N LEU A 430 -7.14 -8.46 -13.54
CA LEU A 430 -6.03 -7.56 -13.81
C LEU A 430 -4.69 -8.22 -13.50
N MET A 431 -4.57 -8.90 -12.36
CA MET A 431 -3.33 -9.52 -11.88
C MET A 431 -3.06 -10.92 -12.46
N THR A 432 -3.95 -11.44 -13.29
CA THR A 432 -3.74 -12.71 -14.01
C THR A 432 -3.57 -12.48 -15.51
N LEU A 433 -4.44 -11.68 -16.11
CA LEU A 433 -4.43 -11.48 -17.57
C LEU A 433 -3.46 -10.39 -18.03
N PHE A 434 -3.25 -9.35 -17.20
CA PHE A 434 -2.45 -8.18 -17.58
C PHE A 434 -1.10 -8.10 -16.88
N LEU A 435 -0.77 -9.02 -15.99
CA LEU A 435 0.44 -8.94 -15.18
C LEU A 435 1.72 -8.79 -16.03
N PRO A 436 2.01 -9.62 -17.04
CA PRO A 436 3.22 -9.48 -17.87
C PRO A 436 3.25 -8.16 -18.66
N TRP A 437 2.07 -7.69 -19.10
CA TRP A 437 1.93 -6.42 -19.80
C TRP A 437 2.17 -5.23 -18.85
N LEU A 438 1.67 -5.33 -17.61
CA LEU A 438 1.91 -4.31 -16.57
C LEU A 438 3.38 -4.29 -16.15
N ASP A 439 4.05 -5.42 -16.05
CA ASP A 439 5.49 -5.50 -15.77
C ASP A 439 6.28 -4.80 -16.85
N ALA A 440 6.02 -5.09 -18.12
CA ALA A 440 6.67 -4.43 -19.23
C ALA A 440 6.42 -2.90 -19.27
N ALA A 441 5.29 -2.43 -18.75
CA ALA A 441 4.95 -1.00 -18.69
C ALA A 441 5.47 -0.29 -17.44
N LYS A 442 5.51 -0.97 -16.29
CA LYS A 442 5.75 -0.34 -14.98
C LYS A 442 7.13 -0.62 -14.38
N SER A 443 7.76 -1.75 -14.74
CA SER A 443 9.12 -2.09 -14.32
C SER A 443 10.18 -1.31 -15.11
N HIS A 444 11.35 -1.12 -14.50
CA HIS A 444 12.54 -0.64 -15.21
C HIS A 444 13.38 -1.77 -15.82
N ALA A 445 13.07 -3.03 -15.51
CA ALA A 445 13.82 -4.17 -16.03
C ALA A 445 13.95 -4.17 -17.57
N PRO A 446 12.90 -3.86 -18.37
CA PRO A 446 13.04 -3.80 -19.83
C PRO A 446 14.01 -2.71 -20.31
N VAL A 447 14.05 -1.56 -19.62
CA VAL A 447 14.96 -0.46 -19.96
C VAL A 447 16.41 -0.85 -19.67
N VAL A 448 16.67 -1.47 -18.51
CA VAL A 448 18.01 -1.96 -18.13
C VAL A 448 18.47 -3.03 -19.10
N ARG A 449 17.62 -4.03 -19.40
CA ARG A 449 17.94 -5.08 -20.40
C ARG A 449 18.22 -4.50 -21.79
N SER A 450 17.49 -3.46 -22.21
CA SER A 450 17.73 -2.76 -23.49
C SER A 450 19.12 -2.09 -23.51
N MET A 451 19.51 -1.48 -22.40
CA MET A 451 20.86 -0.91 -22.28
C MET A 451 21.92 -2.01 -22.35
N GLU A 452 21.80 -3.05 -21.55
CA GLU A 452 22.75 -4.16 -21.53
C GLU A 452 22.82 -4.88 -22.89
N ALA A 453 21.70 -5.01 -23.62
CA ALA A 453 21.66 -5.60 -24.95
C ALA A 453 22.39 -4.73 -26.00
N SER A 454 22.43 -3.43 -25.81
CA SER A 454 23.10 -2.49 -26.73
C SER A 454 24.63 -2.49 -26.64
N LEU A 455 25.19 -3.07 -25.57
CA LEU A 455 26.63 -3.14 -25.35
C LEU A 455 27.28 -4.21 -26.22
N SER A 456 28.49 -3.92 -26.74
CA SER A 456 29.25 -4.90 -27.51
C SER A 456 29.67 -6.10 -26.62
N PRO A 457 29.85 -7.29 -27.20
CA PRO A 457 30.31 -8.46 -26.46
C PRO A 457 31.67 -8.23 -25.79
N GLU A 458 32.56 -7.45 -26.43
CA GLU A 458 33.86 -7.08 -25.88
C GLU A 458 33.71 -6.27 -24.61
N LEU A 459 32.92 -5.20 -24.65
CA LEU A 459 32.69 -4.34 -23.49
C LEU A 459 32.02 -5.11 -22.33
N LYS A 460 31.10 -6.03 -22.62
CA LYS A 460 30.50 -6.89 -21.58
C LYS A 460 31.54 -7.75 -20.89
N ARG A 461 32.52 -8.31 -21.62
CA ARG A 461 33.64 -9.06 -21.05
C ARG A 461 34.56 -8.18 -20.21
N GLU A 462 34.95 -7.01 -20.74
CA GLU A 462 35.80 -6.04 -20.03
C GLU A 462 35.15 -5.58 -18.69
N LEU A 463 33.83 -5.38 -18.69
CA LEU A 463 33.06 -5.08 -17.47
C LEU A 463 33.07 -6.27 -16.49
N SER A 464 32.85 -7.49 -17.00
CA SER A 464 32.84 -8.70 -16.17
C SER A 464 34.22 -9.01 -15.59
N ASP A 465 35.30 -8.74 -16.34
CA ASP A 465 36.66 -8.95 -15.93
C ASP A 465 37.21 -7.79 -15.06
N GLY A 466 36.45 -6.74 -14.86
CA GLY A 466 36.79 -5.58 -14.04
C GLY A 466 37.80 -4.63 -14.69
N ILE A 467 38.09 -4.79 -15.99
CA ILE A 467 39.00 -3.93 -16.79
C ILE A 467 38.32 -2.56 -16.99
N GLU A 468 37.05 -2.57 -17.36
CA GLU A 468 36.18 -1.37 -17.45
C GLU A 468 35.15 -1.36 -16.34
N CYS A 469 34.59 -0.19 -16.04
CA CYS A 469 33.52 -0.06 -15.07
C CYS A 469 32.42 0.92 -15.51
N ILE A 470 31.21 0.70 -15.01
CA ILE A 470 30.06 1.61 -15.15
C ILE A 470 29.79 2.24 -13.79
N ASP A 471 29.82 3.57 -13.73
CA ASP A 471 29.42 4.31 -12.54
C ASP A 471 27.90 4.60 -12.56
N ILE A 472 27.22 4.27 -11.47
CA ILE A 472 25.80 4.60 -11.23
C ILE A 472 25.66 5.67 -10.14
N GLY A 473 26.69 6.45 -9.89
CA GLY A 473 26.81 7.38 -8.78
C GLY A 473 25.99 8.67 -8.86
N GLY A 474 25.20 8.87 -9.90
CA GLY A 474 24.41 10.09 -10.13
C GLY A 474 23.37 10.34 -9.04
N ASP A 475 22.12 10.12 -9.36
CA ASP A 475 21.00 10.30 -8.45
C ASP A 475 20.56 8.99 -7.79
N LEU A 476 19.79 9.10 -6.69
CA LEU A 476 19.31 7.96 -5.92
C LEU A 476 18.45 7.01 -6.76
N HIS A 477 17.62 7.54 -7.65
CA HIS A 477 16.75 6.73 -8.51
C HIS A 477 17.55 5.86 -9.47
N THR A 478 18.60 6.42 -10.12
CA THR A 478 19.53 5.65 -10.97
C THR A 478 20.19 4.52 -10.19
N ARG A 479 20.70 4.81 -8.98
CA ARG A 479 21.33 3.80 -8.12
C ARG A 479 20.35 2.66 -7.79
N ILE A 480 19.13 2.98 -7.37
CA ILE A 480 18.09 1.99 -7.06
C ILE A 480 17.80 1.11 -8.28
N VAL A 481 17.54 1.71 -9.44
CA VAL A 481 17.15 0.99 -10.66
C VAL A 481 18.25 0.03 -11.09
N TRP A 482 19.50 0.48 -11.20
CA TRP A 482 20.59 -0.39 -11.67
C TRP A 482 21.02 -1.43 -10.66
N THR A 483 20.91 -1.14 -9.37
CA THR A 483 21.18 -2.16 -8.32
C THR A 483 20.13 -3.27 -8.34
N GLN A 484 18.86 -2.95 -8.61
CA GLN A 484 17.79 -3.95 -8.58
C GLN A 484 17.66 -4.75 -9.88
N TYR A 485 17.95 -4.15 -11.01
CA TYR A 485 17.69 -4.78 -12.32
C TYR A 485 18.93 -5.05 -13.17
N GLY A 486 20.07 -4.42 -12.84
CA GLY A 486 21.32 -4.59 -13.60
C GLY A 486 21.95 -5.96 -13.34
N THR A 487 22.39 -6.61 -14.42
CA THR A 487 23.11 -7.90 -14.37
C THR A 487 24.61 -7.72 -14.48
N LEU A 488 25.06 -6.60 -15.05
CA LEU A 488 26.49 -6.30 -15.22
C LEU A 488 27.06 -5.64 -13.96
N PRO A 489 28.36 -5.87 -13.66
CA PRO A 489 29.03 -5.21 -12.55
C PRO A 489 29.00 -3.68 -12.70
N HIS A 490 28.69 -2.98 -11.63
CA HIS A 490 28.65 -1.53 -11.58
C HIS A 490 29.23 -1.01 -10.27
N ARG A 491 29.65 0.25 -10.25
CA ARG A 491 30.20 0.92 -9.07
C ARG A 491 29.37 2.16 -8.73
N VAL A 492 29.33 2.52 -7.47
CA VAL A 492 28.56 3.67 -6.98
C VAL A 492 29.51 4.82 -6.65
N GLY A 493 29.44 5.91 -7.40
CA GLY A 493 30.21 7.12 -7.14
C GLY A 493 31.70 7.03 -7.49
N ASP A 494 32.11 6.08 -8.34
CA ASP A 494 33.49 5.94 -8.78
C ASP A 494 33.76 6.88 -9.98
N VAL A 495 34.48 7.96 -9.72
CA VAL A 495 34.81 9.00 -10.70
C VAL A 495 35.79 8.50 -11.78
N GLN A 496 36.48 7.37 -11.54
CA GLN A 496 37.47 6.81 -12.45
C GLN A 496 36.83 5.99 -13.58
N CYS A 497 35.58 5.56 -13.40
CA CYS A 497 34.88 4.82 -14.45
C CYS A 497 34.73 5.64 -15.74
N ARG A 498 35.08 4.99 -16.87
CA ARG A 498 34.95 5.57 -18.21
C ARG A 498 33.50 5.69 -18.67
N TYR A 499 32.63 4.83 -18.17
CA TYR A 499 31.20 4.81 -18.46
C TYR A 499 30.40 5.25 -17.23
N ARG A 500 29.35 6.01 -17.48
CA ARG A 500 28.43 6.45 -16.41
C ARG A 500 26.98 6.39 -16.88
N ILE A 501 26.07 5.95 -15.98
CA ILE A 501 24.63 6.04 -16.19
C ILE A 501 24.12 7.28 -15.48
N VAL A 502 23.36 8.09 -16.21
CA VAL A 502 22.79 9.33 -15.71
C VAL A 502 21.31 9.41 -16.05
N LEU A 503 20.54 10.03 -15.17
CA LEU A 503 19.16 10.41 -15.44
C LEU A 503 19.14 11.85 -15.97
N LEU A 504 18.69 12.01 -17.21
CA LEU A 504 18.61 13.30 -17.90
C LEU A 504 17.15 13.70 -18.13
N PRO A 505 16.83 15.00 -18.14
CA PRO A 505 15.57 15.47 -18.71
C PRO A 505 15.39 14.95 -20.14
N GLN A 506 14.13 14.71 -20.56
CA GLN A 506 13.83 14.07 -21.85
C GLN A 506 14.51 14.77 -23.05
N ASN A 507 14.63 16.10 -23.01
CA ASN A 507 15.19 16.93 -24.09
C ASN A 507 16.65 17.34 -23.84
N ALA A 508 17.31 16.81 -22.80
CA ALA A 508 18.70 17.17 -22.51
C ALA A 508 19.67 16.21 -23.19
N ASP A 509 20.81 16.77 -23.61
CA ASP A 509 21.95 16.02 -24.12
C ASP A 509 22.95 15.66 -23.01
N ALA A 510 23.94 14.82 -23.35
CA ALA A 510 25.00 14.48 -22.43
C ALA A 510 25.80 15.73 -22.00
N PRO A 511 26.31 15.77 -20.75
CA PRO A 511 27.15 16.86 -20.27
C PRO A 511 28.41 17.05 -21.13
N GLN A 512 28.98 18.26 -21.10
CA GLN A 512 30.25 18.54 -21.82
C GLN A 512 31.34 17.56 -21.38
N GLY A 513 32.11 17.06 -22.37
CA GLY A 513 33.13 16.05 -22.15
C GLY A 513 32.65 14.60 -22.13
N TRP A 514 31.34 14.38 -22.38
CA TRP A 514 30.73 13.04 -22.43
C TRP A 514 30.01 12.81 -23.75
N GLN A 515 30.06 11.58 -24.25
CA GLN A 515 29.35 11.12 -25.44
C GLN A 515 28.27 10.11 -25.04
N THR A 516 27.06 10.28 -25.56
CA THR A 516 25.98 9.30 -25.36
C THR A 516 26.25 8.03 -26.15
N VAL A 517 26.29 6.90 -25.46
CA VAL A 517 26.42 5.55 -26.04
C VAL A 517 25.06 4.92 -26.24
N TRP A 518 24.16 5.09 -25.26
CA TRP A 518 22.80 4.60 -25.29
C TRP A 518 21.88 5.55 -24.51
N GLN A 519 20.62 5.58 -24.89
CA GLN A 519 19.59 6.28 -24.15
C GLN A 519 18.28 5.50 -24.19
N GLY A 520 17.53 5.53 -23.09
CA GLY A 520 16.24 4.86 -22.98
C GLY A 520 15.43 5.35 -21.80
N ALA A 521 14.12 5.19 -21.89
CA ALA A 521 13.20 5.56 -20.84
C ALA A 521 12.13 4.48 -20.68
N ARG A 522 11.53 4.41 -19.49
CA ARG A 522 10.34 3.60 -19.29
C ARG A 522 9.22 4.07 -20.22
N PRO A 523 8.37 3.17 -20.70
CA PRO A 523 7.27 3.55 -21.57
C PRO A 523 6.47 4.73 -21.00
N ARG A 524 6.20 5.71 -21.85
CA ARG A 524 5.41 6.92 -21.53
C ARG A 524 6.00 7.85 -20.46
N ASN A 525 7.24 7.65 -20.05
CA ASN A 525 7.94 8.67 -19.29
C ASN A 525 8.28 9.86 -20.20
N LYS A 526 7.72 11.03 -19.91
CA LYS A 526 7.92 12.26 -20.69
C LYS A 526 8.92 13.21 -20.02
N ASP A 527 9.24 12.96 -18.78
CA ASP A 527 9.99 13.90 -17.95
C ASP A 527 11.49 13.63 -18.02
N SER A 528 11.88 12.35 -18.05
CA SER A 528 13.28 11.95 -17.95
C SER A 528 13.59 10.68 -18.75
N LYS A 529 14.86 10.54 -19.12
CA LYS A 529 15.45 9.36 -19.76
C LYS A 529 16.75 8.98 -19.09
N PHE A 530 17.08 7.72 -19.09
CA PHE A 530 18.41 7.26 -18.73
C PHE A 530 19.34 7.35 -19.95
N ALA A 531 20.59 7.68 -19.70
CA ALA A 531 21.63 7.66 -20.72
C ALA A 531 22.88 6.98 -20.17
N LEU A 532 23.45 6.04 -20.96
CA LEU A 532 24.80 5.56 -20.77
C LEU A 532 25.73 6.51 -21.53
N ILE A 533 26.59 7.19 -20.81
CA ILE A 533 27.56 8.15 -21.36
C ILE A 533 28.98 7.64 -21.18
N ARG A 534 29.85 7.95 -22.15
CA ARG A 534 31.27 7.63 -22.14
C ARG A 534 32.08 8.93 -22.11
N LYS A 535 33.13 8.98 -21.31
CA LYS A 535 34.04 10.13 -21.21
C LYS A 535 34.81 10.33 -22.51
N ILE A 536 34.83 11.56 -23.04
CA ILE A 536 35.56 11.94 -24.25
C ILE A 536 36.99 12.32 -23.82
N GLY A 537 38.03 11.75 -24.46
CA GLY A 537 39.38 12.25 -24.31
C GLY A 537 40.37 11.37 -23.55
N GLU A 538 40.02 10.14 -23.19
CA GLU A 538 41.02 9.13 -22.76
C GLU A 538 41.19 8.09 -23.88
N ASN A 539 41.90 8.47 -24.96
CA ASN A 539 42.57 7.49 -25.80
C ASN A 539 43.83 7.03 -25.02
N ILE A 540 43.94 5.73 -24.78
CA ILE A 540 45.13 5.08 -24.25
C ILE A 540 46.28 5.30 -25.22
#